data_f543a6fd219d4114eb689525903062e8
#
_entry.id   f543a6fd219d4114eb689525903062e8
#
_cell.length_a   1.000
_cell.length_b   1.000
_cell.length_c   1.000
_cell.angle_alpha   90.00
_cell.angle_beta   90.00
_cell.angle_gamma   90.00
#
_symmetry.space_group_name_H-M   'P 1'
#
loop_
_entity.id
_entity.type
_entity.pdbx_description
1 polymer ?
#
loop_
_entity_poly.entity_id
_entity_poly.type
_entity_poly.pdbx_seq_one_letter_code
_entity_poly.pdbx_strand_id
1 'polypeptide(L)'
;MEMPDGSLATALARLQGRWGHAAVRLGNGNPAAFAERNVGSSGGGLSPSIPLTAGALALAPAPDMVPDPGAIPRPDPLAPVGNDVVSTGFPALDDVLGPGGLPRRASAAIRGDLSSGKTTLAMRCIAEAQAGGAIVAWLDLGRAFDPIEAVARGVDLRWLIVVRPAEVAEGFAICASLLSGRAVDLLVVDLPARLPGRQEETLRRLAARAQQVSARLIVLEPTSLGGSLHGTVAEATGLRLELDRSSWIRLGRDVIGQQTRVTVAKNRFGSPGRHVDLEIHYVDPGDRTLAIHRFARPEAPT
;
A
#
# COMPACT_ATOMS: atom_id res chain seq x y z
N MET A 1 -3.67 -19.85 24.16
CA MET A 1 -3.65 -18.40 24.37
C MET A 1 -4.17 -17.77 23.10
N GLU A 2 -5.45 -17.50 23.12
CA GLU A 2 -6.23 -17.01 21.97
C GLU A 2 -5.76 -15.64 21.57
N MET A 3 -5.23 -15.50 20.35
CA MET A 3 -4.87 -14.20 19.77
C MET A 3 -6.12 -13.64 19.10
N PRO A 4 -6.43 -12.36 19.30
CA PRO A 4 -7.73 -11.83 18.96
C PRO A 4 -7.88 -11.58 17.46
N ASP A 5 -8.82 -12.26 16.82
CA ASP A 5 -9.38 -11.92 15.50
C ASP A 5 -9.92 -10.49 15.42
N GLY A 6 -9.92 -9.82 16.58
CA GLY A 6 -10.38 -8.46 16.72
C GLY A 6 -9.39 -7.36 16.37
N SER A 7 -8.09 -7.65 16.11
CA SER A 7 -7.11 -6.55 16.10
C SER A 7 -7.24 -5.62 14.90
N LEU A 8 -7.38 -6.14 13.67
CA LEU A 8 -7.55 -5.30 12.48
C LEU A 8 -8.95 -4.66 12.42
N ALA A 9 -9.98 -5.47 12.65
CA ALA A 9 -11.36 -4.97 12.67
C ALA A 9 -11.57 -3.94 13.80
N THR A 10 -11.02 -4.19 14.98
CA THR A 10 -11.07 -3.28 16.12
C THR A 10 -10.27 -2.01 15.87
N ALA A 11 -9.07 -2.12 15.29
CA ALA A 11 -8.25 -0.98 14.91
C ALA A 11 -8.93 -0.15 13.81
N LEU A 12 -9.49 -0.81 12.80
CA LEU A 12 -10.22 -0.15 11.73
C LEU A 12 -11.47 0.57 12.26
N ALA A 13 -12.27 -0.08 13.12
CA ALA A 13 -13.46 0.52 13.73
C ALA A 13 -13.11 1.74 14.60
N ARG A 14 -12.04 1.67 15.39
CA ARG A 14 -11.54 2.82 16.18
C ARG A 14 -11.08 3.97 15.30
N LEU A 15 -10.38 3.67 14.21
CA LEU A 15 -9.91 4.68 13.27
C LEU A 15 -11.05 5.31 12.50
N GLN A 16 -12.02 4.51 12.05
CA GLN A 16 -13.21 4.99 11.37
C GLN A 16 -14.12 5.82 12.30
N GLY A 17 -14.23 5.42 13.58
CA GLY A 17 -14.97 6.19 14.59
C GLY A 17 -14.32 7.55 14.89
N ARG A 18 -12.98 7.63 14.83
CA ARG A 18 -12.24 8.88 15.11
C ARG A 18 -12.11 9.80 13.89
N TRP A 19 -11.96 9.23 12.69
CA TRP A 19 -11.58 9.95 11.47
C TRP A 19 -12.62 9.85 10.35
N GLY A 20 -13.68 9.08 10.56
CA GLY A 20 -14.74 8.84 9.59
C GLY A 20 -14.44 7.73 8.58
N HIS A 21 -15.50 7.06 8.11
CA HIS A 21 -15.41 5.97 7.13
C HIS A 21 -14.85 6.41 5.76
N ALA A 22 -14.90 7.71 5.45
CA ALA A 22 -14.37 8.24 4.20
C ALA A 22 -12.84 8.34 4.19
N ALA A 23 -12.22 8.58 5.37
CA ALA A 23 -10.78 8.75 5.51
C ALA A 23 -10.02 7.40 5.57
N VAL A 24 -10.66 6.35 6.09
CA VAL A 24 -10.01 5.03 6.29
C VAL A 24 -10.91 3.93 5.72
N ARG A 25 -10.44 3.23 4.68
CA ARG A 25 -11.17 2.13 4.02
C ARG A 25 -10.28 0.93 3.78
N LEU A 26 -10.87 -0.27 3.86
CA LEU A 26 -10.26 -1.47 3.30
C LEU A 26 -10.36 -1.40 1.77
N GLY A 27 -9.34 -1.92 1.09
CA GLY A 27 -9.23 -1.86 -0.37
C GLY A 27 -10.30 -2.66 -1.15
N ASN A 28 -11.09 -3.51 -0.48
CA ASN A 28 -12.17 -4.31 -1.09
C ASN A 28 -13.48 -3.55 -1.36
N GLY A 29 -13.49 -2.21 -1.21
CA GLY A 29 -14.66 -1.39 -1.57
C GLY A 29 -15.01 -1.53 -3.04
N ASN A 30 -16.30 -1.76 -3.34
CA ASN A 30 -16.86 -1.98 -4.68
C ASN A 30 -16.35 -0.91 -5.67
N PRO A 31 -15.66 -1.26 -6.77
CA PRO A 31 -15.13 -0.29 -7.74
C PRO A 31 -16.20 0.56 -8.41
N ALA A 32 -17.45 0.11 -8.51
CA ALA A 32 -18.56 0.89 -9.05
C ALA A 32 -18.88 2.15 -8.24
N ALA A 33 -18.62 2.15 -6.93
CA ALA A 33 -18.85 3.32 -6.08
C ALA A 33 -17.82 4.45 -6.26
N PHE A 34 -16.72 4.20 -6.98
CA PHE A 34 -15.69 5.20 -7.28
C PHE A 34 -15.99 6.03 -8.54
N ALA A 35 -16.74 5.47 -9.49
CA ALA A 35 -17.04 6.14 -10.75
C ALA A 35 -18.14 7.22 -10.64
N GLU A 36 -19.07 7.06 -9.69
CA GLU A 36 -20.24 7.94 -9.60
C GLU A 36 -20.00 9.28 -8.87
N ARG A 37 -18.87 9.47 -8.22
CA ARG A 37 -18.60 10.68 -7.43
C ARG A 37 -17.82 11.79 -8.14
N ASN A 38 -17.44 11.60 -9.40
CA ASN A 38 -16.73 12.63 -10.19
C ASN A 38 -17.61 13.37 -11.22
N VAL A 39 -18.92 13.15 -11.20
CA VAL A 39 -19.84 13.90 -12.09
C VAL A 39 -20.74 14.76 -11.20
N GLY A 40 -20.41 16.05 -11.17
CA GLY A 40 -21.31 17.18 -11.02
C GLY A 40 -22.21 17.26 -9.80
N SER A 41 -21.87 18.11 -8.84
CA SER A 41 -22.83 18.70 -7.91
C SER A 41 -23.11 20.15 -8.27
N SER A 42 -24.20 20.39 -8.96
CA SER A 42 -24.89 21.68 -8.94
C SER A 42 -26.39 21.40 -8.75
N GLY A 43 -26.97 21.96 -7.66
CA GLY A 43 -28.42 22.08 -7.54
C GLY A 43 -29.04 21.55 -6.26
N GLY A 44 -29.25 22.41 -5.34
CA GLY A 44 -30.36 22.80 -4.48
C GLY A 44 -31.35 21.77 -3.94
N GLY A 45 -31.58 21.87 -2.61
CA GLY A 45 -32.92 21.87 -2.08
C GLY A 45 -33.42 20.67 -1.27
N LEU A 46 -33.71 20.97 -0.01
CA LEU A 46 -34.76 20.38 0.85
C LEU A 46 -34.44 19.11 1.65
N SER A 47 -34.23 19.34 2.94
CA SER A 47 -34.38 18.33 4.01
C SER A 47 -35.84 17.90 4.18
N PRO A 48 -36.10 16.66 4.55
CA PRO A 48 -37.17 16.33 5.45
C PRO A 48 -36.65 15.66 6.74
N SER A 49 -37.02 16.23 7.84
CA SER A 49 -36.92 15.71 9.20
C SER A 49 -37.80 14.47 9.37
N ILE A 50 -37.21 13.38 9.85
CA ILE A 50 -37.95 12.17 10.30
C ILE A 50 -37.81 12.04 11.82
N PRO A 51 -38.90 11.85 12.57
CA PRO A 51 -38.86 11.80 14.01
C PRO A 51 -38.35 10.45 14.55
N LEU A 52 -37.50 10.54 15.58
CA LEU A 52 -37.01 9.40 16.36
C LEU A 52 -38.15 8.83 17.22
N THR A 53 -38.60 7.62 16.92
CA THR A 53 -39.36 6.80 17.85
C THR A 53 -38.44 5.74 18.45
N ALA A 54 -38.31 5.77 19.77
CA ALA A 54 -37.59 4.77 20.54
C ALA A 54 -38.38 3.44 20.53
N GLY A 55 -37.83 2.45 19.82
CA GLY A 55 -38.30 1.08 19.85
C GLY A 55 -37.22 0.18 20.46
N ALA A 56 -37.58 -0.50 21.55
CA ALA A 56 -36.73 -1.48 22.23
C ALA A 56 -36.35 -2.62 21.27
N LEU A 57 -35.06 -2.77 20.98
CA LEU A 57 -34.51 -3.91 20.22
C LEU A 57 -34.40 -5.10 21.18
N ALA A 58 -35.30 -6.09 21.02
CA ALA A 58 -35.12 -7.40 21.60
C ALA A 58 -33.91 -8.09 20.95
N LEU A 59 -33.00 -8.57 21.78
CA LEU A 59 -31.83 -9.35 21.35
C LEU A 59 -32.34 -10.69 20.82
N ALA A 60 -32.24 -10.91 19.49
CA ALA A 60 -32.42 -12.22 18.92
C ALA A 60 -31.16 -13.06 19.17
N PRO A 61 -31.26 -14.37 19.45
CA PRO A 61 -30.09 -15.23 19.60
C PRO A 61 -29.30 -15.26 18.28
N ALA A 62 -27.96 -15.22 18.40
CA ALA A 62 -27.08 -15.28 17.26
C ALA A 62 -27.31 -16.59 16.47
N PRO A 63 -27.46 -16.52 15.14
CA PRO A 63 -27.50 -17.73 14.34
C PRO A 63 -26.15 -18.47 14.45
N ASP A 64 -26.23 -19.80 14.59
CA ASP A 64 -25.06 -20.69 14.56
C ASP A 64 -24.18 -20.35 13.35
N MET A 65 -22.93 -20.00 13.60
CA MET A 65 -21.98 -19.66 12.56
C MET A 65 -21.69 -20.91 11.72
N VAL A 66 -22.35 -21.01 10.56
CA VAL A 66 -21.90 -21.86 9.49
C VAL A 66 -20.58 -21.29 9.00
N PRO A 67 -19.47 -22.06 8.96
CA PRO A 67 -18.20 -21.57 8.43
C PRO A 67 -18.42 -21.09 7.00
N ASP A 68 -18.04 -19.85 6.72
CA ASP A 68 -18.06 -19.30 5.37
C ASP A 68 -17.11 -20.13 4.48
N PRO A 69 -17.60 -20.86 3.45
CA PRO A 69 -16.74 -21.66 2.57
C PRO A 69 -15.77 -20.80 1.73
N GLY A 70 -15.85 -19.48 1.81
CA GLY A 70 -14.94 -18.53 1.18
C GLY A 70 -13.91 -17.91 2.13
N ALA A 71 -13.89 -18.29 3.40
CA ALA A 71 -12.87 -17.81 4.34
C ALA A 71 -11.51 -18.38 3.93
N ILE A 72 -10.70 -17.56 3.25
CA ILE A 72 -9.31 -17.90 2.94
C ILE A 72 -8.57 -17.98 4.29
N PRO A 73 -7.95 -19.14 4.61
CA PRO A 73 -7.20 -19.26 5.84
C PRO A 73 -6.12 -18.18 5.88
N ARG A 74 -6.09 -17.44 6.98
CA ARG A 74 -5.02 -16.51 7.28
C ARG A 74 -3.72 -17.30 7.27
N PRO A 75 -2.64 -16.86 6.59
CA PRO A 75 -1.34 -17.47 6.79
C PRO A 75 -1.04 -17.45 8.29
N ASP A 76 -0.61 -18.57 8.84
CA ASP A 76 -0.36 -18.74 10.26
C ASP A 76 0.61 -17.64 10.74
N PRO A 77 0.20 -16.74 11.65
CA PRO A 77 1.10 -15.71 12.17
C PRO A 77 2.24 -16.29 13.02
N LEU A 78 2.20 -17.60 13.33
CA LEU A 78 3.24 -18.35 14.03
C LEU A 78 4.10 -19.19 13.08
N ALA A 79 3.82 -19.25 11.78
CA ALA A 79 4.77 -19.79 10.84
C ALA A 79 6.09 -19.01 11.04
N PRO A 80 7.23 -19.67 11.31
CA PRO A 80 8.48 -18.96 11.46
C PRO A 80 8.69 -18.17 10.16
N VAL A 81 8.58 -16.84 10.24
CA VAL A 81 8.89 -15.93 9.13
C VAL A 81 10.40 -16.07 8.92
N GLY A 82 10.78 -17.13 8.23
CA GLY A 82 12.18 -17.52 7.99
C GLY A 82 12.96 -16.53 7.14
N ASN A 83 12.32 -15.47 6.65
CA ASN A 83 12.99 -14.41 5.90
C ASN A 83 12.62 -13.07 6.50
N ASP A 84 13.58 -12.45 7.19
CA ASP A 84 13.51 -11.04 7.59
C ASP A 84 13.47 -10.08 6.38
N VAL A 85 13.37 -10.60 5.18
CA VAL A 85 13.44 -9.89 3.89
C VAL A 85 12.17 -10.14 3.10
N VAL A 86 11.63 -9.09 2.48
CA VAL A 86 10.53 -9.16 1.51
C VAL A 86 11.10 -8.88 0.13
N SER A 87 10.85 -9.77 -0.84
CA SER A 87 11.19 -9.55 -2.25
C SER A 87 10.57 -8.24 -2.76
N THR A 88 11.24 -7.60 -3.69
CA THR A 88 10.68 -6.47 -4.43
C THR A 88 9.69 -6.91 -5.52
N GLY A 89 9.62 -8.22 -5.77
CA GLY A 89 8.89 -8.81 -6.91
C GLY A 89 9.67 -8.73 -8.22
N PHE A 90 10.94 -8.30 -8.16
CA PHE A 90 11.89 -8.26 -9.28
C PHE A 90 13.20 -8.91 -8.83
N PRO A 91 13.44 -10.19 -9.19
CA PRO A 91 14.62 -10.94 -8.72
C PRO A 91 15.93 -10.23 -9.03
N ALA A 92 16.05 -9.60 -10.22
CA ALA A 92 17.25 -8.86 -10.61
C ALA A 92 17.52 -7.64 -9.70
N LEU A 93 16.47 -6.99 -9.14
CA LEU A 93 16.62 -5.93 -8.16
C LEU A 93 16.99 -6.50 -6.79
N ASP A 94 16.38 -7.61 -6.40
CA ASP A 94 16.66 -8.29 -5.13
C ASP A 94 18.15 -8.69 -5.03
N ASP A 95 18.74 -9.20 -6.13
CA ASP A 95 20.18 -9.52 -6.22
C ASP A 95 21.07 -8.28 -6.04
N VAL A 96 20.64 -7.14 -6.58
CA VAL A 96 21.38 -5.89 -6.48
C VAL A 96 21.32 -5.28 -5.09
N LEU A 97 20.24 -5.52 -4.35
CA LEU A 97 20.06 -4.99 -3.00
C LEU A 97 20.96 -5.67 -1.95
N GLY A 98 21.45 -6.87 -2.22
CA GLY A 98 22.35 -7.61 -1.34
C GLY A 98 21.60 -8.57 -0.39
N PRO A 99 20.66 -8.13 0.46
CA PRO A 99 19.90 -9.04 1.31
C PRO A 99 18.87 -9.90 0.56
N GLY A 100 18.66 -9.67 -0.74
CA GLY A 100 17.63 -10.36 -1.52
C GLY A 100 16.23 -9.72 -1.42
N GLY A 101 16.17 -8.40 -1.18
CA GLY A 101 14.93 -7.63 -1.09
C GLY A 101 14.95 -6.57 0.01
N LEU A 102 13.77 -6.24 0.54
CA LEU A 102 13.59 -5.24 1.59
C LEU A 102 13.66 -5.90 2.99
N PRO A 103 14.72 -5.62 3.79
CA PRO A 103 14.84 -6.16 5.14
C PRO A 103 13.69 -5.71 6.06
N ARG A 104 13.44 -6.48 7.11
CA ARG A 104 12.55 -6.06 8.20
C ARG A 104 13.08 -4.77 8.82
N ARG A 105 12.17 -3.86 9.22
CA ARG A 105 12.49 -2.51 9.71
C ARG A 105 13.15 -1.59 8.67
N ALA A 106 13.26 -2.01 7.41
CA ALA A 106 13.79 -1.13 6.39
C ALA A 106 12.84 0.04 6.13
N SER A 107 13.42 1.23 6.03
CA SER A 107 12.76 2.37 5.43
C SER A 107 13.40 2.62 4.07
N ALA A 108 12.61 2.56 3.01
CA ALA A 108 13.04 2.74 1.63
C ALA A 108 12.40 3.98 1.03
N ALA A 109 13.15 4.76 0.26
CA ALA A 109 12.63 5.78 -0.64
C ALA A 109 12.72 5.28 -2.08
N ILE A 110 11.63 5.38 -2.82
CA ILE A 110 11.57 5.10 -4.24
C ILE A 110 11.31 6.43 -4.96
N ARG A 111 12.33 6.97 -5.57
CA ARG A 111 12.29 8.26 -6.27
C ARG A 111 12.19 8.06 -7.77
N GLY A 112 11.34 8.83 -8.41
CA GLY A 112 11.21 8.85 -9.86
C GLY A 112 10.13 9.83 -10.30
N ASP A 113 10.15 10.19 -11.58
CA ASP A 113 9.15 11.07 -12.17
C ASP A 113 7.82 10.34 -12.43
N LEU A 114 6.90 11.02 -13.10
CA LEU A 114 5.69 10.41 -13.61
C LEU A 114 6.05 9.31 -14.61
N SER A 115 5.40 8.15 -14.49
CA SER A 115 5.66 6.97 -15.34
C SER A 115 7.08 6.38 -15.22
N SER A 116 7.82 6.65 -14.14
CA SER A 116 9.09 5.97 -13.89
C SER A 116 8.94 4.50 -13.47
N GLY A 117 7.71 4.08 -13.10
CA GLY A 117 7.44 2.76 -12.56
C GLY A 117 7.52 2.65 -11.04
N LYS A 118 7.75 3.77 -10.31
CA LYS A 118 7.86 3.76 -8.83
C LYS A 118 6.63 3.17 -8.14
N THR A 119 5.43 3.51 -8.61
CA THR A 119 4.16 3.01 -8.07
C THR A 119 4.01 1.51 -8.33
N THR A 120 4.35 1.07 -9.53
CA THR A 120 4.35 -0.36 -9.90
C THR A 120 5.32 -1.17 -9.04
N LEU A 121 6.54 -0.66 -8.83
CA LEU A 121 7.51 -1.29 -7.94
C LEU A 121 6.97 -1.40 -6.51
N ALA A 122 6.36 -0.34 -5.98
CA ALA A 122 5.75 -0.39 -4.65
C ALA A 122 4.60 -1.41 -4.56
N MET A 123 3.74 -1.46 -5.57
CA MET A 123 2.64 -2.45 -5.63
C MET A 123 3.17 -3.88 -5.68
N ARG A 124 4.27 -4.15 -6.40
CA ARG A 124 4.92 -5.46 -6.39
C ARG A 124 5.49 -5.80 -5.01
N CYS A 125 6.18 -4.85 -4.35
CA CYS A 125 6.64 -5.06 -2.96
C CYS A 125 5.48 -5.34 -2.00
N ILE A 126 4.32 -4.71 -2.20
CA ILE A 126 3.10 -4.98 -1.41
C ILE A 126 2.63 -6.41 -1.64
N ALA A 127 2.51 -6.84 -2.90
CA ALA A 127 2.05 -8.18 -3.24
C ALA A 127 2.96 -9.26 -2.61
N GLU A 128 4.27 -9.08 -2.66
CA GLU A 128 5.24 -9.99 -2.05
C GLU A 128 5.14 -9.97 -0.50
N ALA A 129 4.95 -8.79 0.10
CA ALA A 129 4.74 -8.67 1.54
C ALA A 129 3.45 -9.40 1.98
N GLN A 130 2.36 -9.24 1.22
CA GLN A 130 1.08 -9.89 1.48
C GLN A 130 1.16 -11.41 1.28
N ALA A 131 1.96 -11.90 0.33
CA ALA A 131 2.25 -13.32 0.20
C ALA A 131 2.90 -13.91 1.46
N GLY A 132 3.66 -13.09 2.20
CA GLY A 132 4.19 -13.41 3.52
C GLY A 132 3.22 -13.12 4.69
N GLY A 133 1.95 -12.80 4.42
CA GLY A 133 0.92 -12.54 5.43
C GLY A 133 0.87 -11.11 5.97
N ALA A 134 1.57 -10.16 5.35
CA ALA A 134 1.61 -8.79 5.82
C ALA A 134 0.29 -8.04 5.59
N ILE A 135 -0.10 -7.23 6.57
CA ILE A 135 -1.15 -6.22 6.42
C ILE A 135 -0.48 -4.91 6.02
N VAL A 136 -1.02 -4.25 5.00
CA VAL A 136 -0.41 -3.08 4.39
C VAL A 136 -1.29 -1.85 4.52
N ALA A 137 -0.69 -0.68 4.77
CA ALA A 137 -1.37 0.61 4.62
C ALA A 137 -0.72 1.41 3.48
N TRP A 138 -1.56 2.12 2.73
CA TRP A 138 -1.17 3.07 1.69
C TRP A 138 -1.71 4.45 2.05
N LEU A 139 -0.83 5.39 2.35
CA LEU A 139 -1.19 6.79 2.52
C LEU A 139 -1.17 7.49 1.16
N ASP A 140 -2.36 7.72 0.62
CA ASP A 140 -2.61 8.29 -0.70
C ASP A 140 -2.86 9.81 -0.60
N LEU A 141 -1.79 10.59 -0.42
CA LEU A 141 -1.88 12.05 -0.32
C LEU A 141 -2.17 12.72 -1.67
N GLY A 142 -1.77 12.07 -2.76
CA GLY A 142 -2.01 12.54 -4.12
C GLY A 142 -3.37 12.15 -4.69
N ARG A 143 -4.13 11.28 -3.99
CA ARG A 143 -5.38 10.66 -4.47
C ARG A 143 -5.23 9.95 -5.81
N ALA A 144 -4.05 9.34 -6.02
CA ALA A 144 -3.65 8.71 -7.28
C ALA A 144 -3.62 7.17 -7.21
N PHE A 145 -3.96 6.57 -6.07
CA PHE A 145 -4.01 5.12 -5.94
C PHE A 145 -5.09 4.51 -6.83
N ASP A 146 -4.69 3.63 -7.73
CA ASP A 146 -5.57 2.87 -8.60
C ASP A 146 -5.72 1.43 -8.09
N PRO A 147 -6.91 1.03 -7.60
CA PRO A 147 -7.15 -0.31 -7.10
C PRO A 147 -7.12 -1.37 -8.21
N ILE A 148 -7.45 -1.01 -9.46
CA ILE A 148 -7.43 -1.94 -10.59
C ILE A 148 -6.00 -2.29 -10.93
N GLU A 149 -5.13 -1.28 -11.03
CA GLU A 149 -3.70 -1.49 -11.26
C GLU A 149 -3.07 -2.28 -10.09
N ALA A 150 -3.46 -2.01 -8.85
CA ALA A 150 -2.97 -2.74 -7.69
C ALA A 150 -3.29 -4.23 -7.78
N VAL A 151 -4.54 -4.60 -8.11
CA VAL A 151 -4.95 -6.01 -8.33
C VAL A 151 -4.18 -6.62 -9.48
N ALA A 152 -4.01 -5.90 -10.59
CA ALA A 152 -3.24 -6.36 -11.74
C ALA A 152 -1.76 -6.65 -11.39
N ARG A 153 -1.21 -5.99 -10.36
CA ARG A 153 0.14 -6.22 -9.84
C ARG A 153 0.21 -7.29 -8.75
N GLY A 154 -0.91 -7.90 -8.41
CA GLY A 154 -1.00 -9.00 -7.44
C GLY A 154 -1.33 -8.56 -6.02
N VAL A 155 -1.72 -7.30 -5.82
CA VAL A 155 -2.11 -6.80 -4.50
C VAL A 155 -3.48 -7.35 -4.12
N ASP A 156 -3.58 -7.96 -2.95
CA ASP A 156 -4.84 -8.37 -2.35
C ASP A 156 -5.44 -7.18 -1.56
N LEU A 157 -6.52 -6.60 -2.12
CA LEU A 157 -7.17 -5.43 -1.53
C LEU A 157 -7.83 -5.72 -0.17
N ARG A 158 -8.05 -6.98 0.21
CA ARG A 158 -8.60 -7.36 1.53
C ARG A 158 -7.62 -7.07 2.67
N TRP A 159 -6.31 -7.07 2.36
CA TRP A 159 -5.22 -6.82 3.31
C TRP A 159 -4.54 -5.46 3.08
N LEU A 160 -5.22 -4.56 2.37
CA LEU A 160 -4.74 -3.22 2.10
C LEU A 160 -5.67 -2.16 2.70
N ILE A 161 -5.13 -1.31 3.56
CA ILE A 161 -5.80 -0.13 4.10
C ILE A 161 -5.39 1.08 3.27
N VAL A 162 -6.30 1.69 2.52
CA VAL A 162 -6.04 2.94 1.80
C VAL A 162 -6.50 4.12 2.64
N VAL A 163 -5.57 5.01 2.98
CA VAL A 163 -5.80 6.23 3.77
C VAL A 163 -5.81 7.41 2.81
N ARG A 164 -6.98 8.03 2.63
CA ARG A 164 -7.19 9.25 1.82
C ARG A 164 -7.70 10.37 2.72
N PRO A 165 -6.80 11.09 3.40
CA PRO A 165 -7.21 12.11 4.35
C PRO A 165 -7.75 13.36 3.65
N ALA A 166 -8.51 14.19 4.37
CA ALA A 166 -8.85 15.53 3.94
C ALA A 166 -7.65 16.47 4.06
N GLU A 167 -6.89 16.33 5.16
CA GLU A 167 -5.72 17.10 5.48
C GLU A 167 -4.47 16.23 5.60
N VAL A 168 -3.31 16.73 5.16
CA VAL A 168 -2.04 15.99 5.20
C VAL A 168 -1.67 15.56 6.62
N ALA A 169 -1.85 16.45 7.60
CA ALA A 169 -1.53 16.16 9.00
C ALA A 169 -2.41 15.03 9.58
N GLU A 170 -3.67 14.97 9.18
CA GLU A 170 -4.59 13.90 9.53
C GLU A 170 -4.09 12.54 9.01
N GLY A 171 -3.65 12.49 7.74
CA GLY A 171 -3.12 11.28 7.14
C GLY A 171 -1.92 10.72 7.87
N PHE A 172 -0.98 11.57 8.23
CA PHE A 172 0.16 11.16 9.04
C PHE A 172 -0.24 10.69 10.44
N ALA A 173 -1.23 11.33 11.08
CA ALA A 173 -1.72 10.93 12.40
C ALA A 173 -2.41 9.56 12.35
N ILE A 174 -3.20 9.27 11.30
CA ILE A 174 -3.81 7.96 11.07
C ILE A 174 -2.72 6.90 10.91
N CYS A 175 -1.72 7.14 10.06
CA CYS A 175 -0.62 6.19 9.84
C CYS A 175 0.20 5.96 11.11
N ALA A 176 0.48 7.00 11.88
CA ALA A 176 1.15 6.86 13.18
C ALA A 176 0.33 6.01 14.17
N SER A 177 -1.00 6.13 14.15
CA SER A 177 -1.90 5.32 14.97
C SER A 177 -1.91 3.85 14.53
N LEU A 178 -1.92 3.58 13.22
CA LEU A 178 -1.81 2.22 12.65
C LEU A 178 -0.50 1.54 13.07
N LEU A 179 0.62 2.24 12.94
CA LEU A 179 1.93 1.74 13.35
C LEU A 179 1.99 1.51 14.87
N SER A 180 1.48 2.46 15.68
CA SER A 180 1.50 2.34 17.14
C SER A 180 0.66 1.17 17.64
N GLY A 181 -0.46 0.88 16.97
CA GLY A 181 -1.32 -0.26 17.23
C GLY A 181 -0.79 -1.57 16.65
N ARG A 182 0.35 -1.57 15.96
CA ARG A 182 0.91 -2.72 15.23
C ARG A 182 -0.13 -3.37 14.30
N ALA A 183 -0.99 -2.52 13.71
CA ALA A 183 -2.05 -2.98 12.83
C ALA A 183 -1.57 -3.23 11.39
N VAL A 184 -0.34 -2.80 11.06
CA VAL A 184 0.25 -2.93 9.72
C VAL A 184 1.72 -3.32 9.82
N ASP A 185 2.17 -4.13 8.86
CA ASP A 185 3.55 -4.62 8.74
C ASP A 185 4.35 -3.83 7.70
N LEU A 186 3.64 -3.21 6.75
CA LEU A 186 4.20 -2.35 5.72
C LEU A 186 3.34 -1.09 5.57
N LEU A 187 3.98 0.08 5.60
CA LEU A 187 3.37 1.36 5.29
C LEU A 187 3.98 1.93 4.02
N VAL A 188 3.15 2.28 3.05
CA VAL A 188 3.54 3.06 1.87
C VAL A 188 3.02 4.48 2.02
N VAL A 189 3.89 5.46 1.83
CA VAL A 189 3.56 6.89 1.84
C VAL A 189 3.78 7.43 0.43
N ASP A 190 2.70 7.75 -0.27
CA ASP A 190 2.76 8.33 -1.61
C ASP A 190 2.73 9.85 -1.53
N LEU A 191 3.91 10.46 -1.72
CA LEU A 191 4.10 11.90 -1.61
C LEU A 191 3.73 12.58 -2.94
N PRO A 192 2.87 13.60 -2.92
CA PRO A 192 2.64 14.45 -4.08
C PRO A 192 3.85 15.38 -4.34
N ALA A 193 3.90 15.96 -5.54
CA ALA A 193 4.96 16.89 -5.93
C ALA A 193 5.08 18.12 -5.00
N ARG A 194 3.99 18.48 -4.35
CA ARG A 194 3.92 19.59 -3.39
C ARG A 194 3.09 19.18 -2.18
N LEU A 195 3.62 19.41 -1.00
CA LEU A 195 2.94 19.20 0.28
C LEU A 195 2.73 20.56 0.96
N PRO A 196 1.54 20.84 1.48
CA PRO A 196 1.30 22.01 2.29
C PRO A 196 1.99 21.86 3.66
N GLY A 197 2.52 22.97 4.18
CA GLY A 197 3.13 23.03 5.50
C GLY A 197 4.50 22.35 5.59
N ARG A 198 5.03 22.33 6.81
CA ARG A 198 6.30 21.66 7.12
C ARG A 198 6.03 20.26 7.65
N GLN A 199 6.35 19.24 6.84
CA GLN A 199 6.07 17.83 7.16
C GLN A 199 7.33 17.03 7.51
N GLU A 200 8.49 17.69 7.56
CA GLU A 200 9.79 17.04 7.75
C GLU A 200 9.84 16.25 9.06
N GLU A 201 9.48 16.92 10.15
CA GLU A 201 9.51 16.30 11.48
C GLU A 201 8.46 15.17 11.60
N THR A 202 7.30 15.36 11.01
CA THR A 202 6.24 14.35 11.00
C THR A 202 6.70 13.09 10.27
N LEU A 203 7.37 13.25 9.12
CA LEU A 203 7.92 12.12 8.36
C LEU A 203 9.05 11.41 9.12
N ARG A 204 9.96 12.16 9.77
CA ARG A 204 11.00 11.55 10.63
C ARG A 204 10.41 10.72 11.75
N ARG A 205 9.39 11.24 12.45
CA ARG A 205 8.70 10.53 13.53
C ARG A 205 8.01 9.27 13.01
N LEU A 206 7.38 9.36 11.84
CA LEU A 206 6.72 8.22 11.22
C LEU A 206 7.73 7.12 10.88
N ALA A 207 8.87 7.47 10.27
CA ALA A 207 9.95 6.53 9.94
C ALA A 207 10.55 5.90 11.21
N ALA A 208 10.82 6.70 12.25
CA ALA A 208 11.29 6.19 13.53
C ALA A 208 10.28 5.24 14.19
N ARG A 209 8.99 5.56 14.11
CA ARG A 209 7.93 4.71 14.65
C ARG A 209 7.84 3.39 13.91
N ALA A 210 7.87 3.40 12.56
CA ALA A 210 7.88 2.17 11.77
C ALA A 210 9.03 1.25 12.18
N GLN A 211 10.23 1.80 12.32
CA GLN A 211 11.41 1.07 12.77
C GLN A 211 11.23 0.47 14.18
N GLN A 212 10.69 1.24 15.14
CA GLN A 212 10.44 0.79 16.52
C GLN A 212 9.47 -0.40 16.59
N VAL A 213 8.42 -0.39 15.77
CA VAL A 213 7.42 -1.47 15.76
C VAL A 213 7.76 -2.60 14.82
N SER A 214 8.92 -2.55 14.16
CA SER A 214 9.40 -3.53 13.17
C SER A 214 8.56 -3.60 11.90
N ALA A 215 7.83 -2.53 11.57
CA ALA A 215 7.17 -2.36 10.29
C ALA A 215 8.15 -1.85 9.23
N ARG A 216 7.89 -2.17 7.96
CA ARG A 216 8.58 -1.59 6.81
C ARG A 216 7.94 -0.27 6.41
N LEU A 217 8.73 0.65 5.90
CA LEU A 217 8.26 1.91 5.34
C LEU A 217 8.77 2.07 3.91
N ILE A 218 7.87 2.35 2.98
CA ILE A 218 8.22 2.77 1.61
C ILE A 218 7.69 4.18 1.41
N VAL A 219 8.55 5.10 0.99
CA VAL A 219 8.17 6.47 0.63
C VAL A 219 8.32 6.63 -0.87
N LEU A 220 7.23 6.91 -1.57
CA LEU A 220 7.24 7.25 -2.99
C LEU A 220 7.48 8.73 -3.13
N GLU A 221 8.58 9.08 -3.75
CA GLU A 221 9.05 10.45 -3.89
C GLU A 221 9.06 10.85 -5.37
N PRO A 222 8.31 11.89 -5.79
CA PRO A 222 8.42 12.42 -7.13
C PRO A 222 9.74 13.21 -7.28
N THR A 223 10.33 13.22 -8.48
CA THR A 223 11.57 13.98 -8.75
C THR A 223 11.41 15.48 -8.53
N SER A 224 10.20 15.99 -8.71
CA SER A 224 9.84 17.40 -8.47
C SER A 224 9.79 17.78 -6.98
N LEU A 225 9.81 16.81 -6.05
CA LEU A 225 9.92 17.10 -4.63
C LEU A 225 11.33 17.62 -4.33
N GLY A 226 11.42 18.86 -3.93
CA GLY A 226 12.67 19.53 -3.60
C GLY A 226 12.75 20.00 -2.16
N GLY A 227 13.81 20.77 -1.85
CA GLY A 227 13.96 21.44 -0.57
C GLY A 227 14.23 20.51 0.62
N SER A 228 13.83 20.95 1.79
CA SER A 228 14.08 20.29 3.07
C SER A 228 13.39 18.94 3.21
N LEU A 229 12.21 18.76 2.59
CA LEU A 229 11.49 17.51 2.66
C LEU A 229 12.20 16.39 1.90
N HIS A 230 12.76 16.69 0.71
CA HIS A 230 13.61 15.77 -0.03
C HIS A 230 14.81 15.30 0.82
N GLY A 231 15.53 16.25 1.44
CA GLY A 231 16.64 15.92 2.36
C GLY A 231 16.18 15.03 3.52
N THR A 232 15.02 15.35 4.09
CA THR A 232 14.44 14.56 5.19
C THR A 232 14.10 13.13 4.76
N VAL A 233 13.51 12.92 3.58
CA VAL A 233 13.28 11.57 3.05
C VAL A 233 14.60 10.82 2.90
N ALA A 234 15.62 11.47 2.33
CA ALA A 234 16.94 10.86 2.15
C ALA A 234 17.62 10.49 3.47
N GLU A 235 17.46 11.30 4.53
CA GLU A 235 18.00 11.02 5.87
C GLU A 235 17.23 9.89 6.59
N ALA A 236 15.89 9.95 6.56
CA ALA A 236 15.00 9.04 7.29
C ALA A 236 14.97 7.62 6.70
N THR A 237 15.40 7.44 5.44
CA THR A 237 15.39 6.14 4.78
C THR A 237 16.78 5.50 4.75
N GLY A 238 16.83 4.19 5.00
CA GLY A 238 18.06 3.38 4.93
C GLY A 238 18.41 2.91 3.52
N LEU A 239 17.40 2.80 2.65
CA LEU A 239 17.52 2.45 1.25
C LEU A 239 16.95 3.58 0.39
N ARG A 240 17.60 3.89 -0.74
CA ARG A 240 17.11 4.85 -1.72
C ARG A 240 17.31 4.29 -3.11
N LEU A 241 16.21 4.18 -3.82
CA LEU A 241 16.14 3.75 -5.21
C LEU A 241 15.75 4.93 -6.08
N GLU A 242 16.50 5.17 -7.15
CA GLU A 242 16.20 6.18 -8.16
C GLU A 242 15.81 5.48 -9.44
N LEU A 243 14.64 5.83 -9.97
CA LEU A 243 14.03 5.19 -11.11
C LEU A 243 13.96 6.16 -12.28
N ASP A 244 14.60 5.77 -13.38
CA ASP A 244 14.58 6.49 -14.65
C ASP A 244 14.07 5.58 -15.77
N ARG A 245 12.99 6.00 -16.45
CA ARG A 245 12.52 5.26 -17.62
C ARG A 245 13.50 5.46 -18.76
N SER A 246 14.15 4.37 -19.21
CA SER A 246 15.12 4.40 -20.31
C SER A 246 14.46 4.27 -21.69
N SER A 247 13.43 3.44 -21.83
CA SER A 247 12.74 3.25 -23.10
C SER A 247 11.31 2.68 -22.93
N TRP A 248 10.54 2.72 -24.02
CA TRP A 248 9.26 2.05 -24.12
C TRP A 248 9.42 0.66 -24.76
N ILE A 249 8.74 -0.34 -24.23
CA ILE A 249 8.61 -1.66 -24.84
C ILE A 249 7.40 -1.59 -25.77
N ARG A 250 7.58 -1.93 -27.04
CA ARG A 250 6.56 -1.85 -28.08
C ARG A 250 6.31 -3.20 -28.71
N LEU A 251 5.03 -3.44 -29.03
CA LEU A 251 4.62 -4.53 -29.89
C LEU A 251 3.92 -3.93 -31.12
N GLY A 252 4.63 -3.83 -32.23
CA GLY A 252 4.18 -3.08 -33.38
C GLY A 252 4.03 -1.58 -33.07
N ARG A 253 2.80 -1.06 -33.09
CA ARG A 253 2.48 0.33 -32.77
C ARG A 253 2.12 0.56 -31.30
N ASP A 254 1.81 -0.52 -30.57
CA ASP A 254 1.32 -0.44 -29.21
C ASP A 254 2.48 -0.36 -28.21
N VAL A 255 2.30 0.43 -27.17
CA VAL A 255 3.21 0.47 -26.02
C VAL A 255 2.70 -0.53 -25.00
N ILE A 256 3.45 -1.62 -24.82
CA ILE A 256 3.08 -2.73 -23.92
C ILE A 256 3.84 -2.70 -22.59
N GLY A 257 4.79 -1.79 -22.44
CA GLY A 257 5.60 -1.70 -21.23
C GLY A 257 6.68 -0.64 -21.34
N GLN A 258 7.57 -0.67 -20.37
CA GLN A 258 8.75 0.19 -20.32
C GLN A 258 9.95 -0.54 -19.74
N GLN A 259 11.12 -0.09 -20.13
CA GLN A 259 12.38 -0.38 -19.45
C GLN A 259 12.67 0.75 -18.47
N THR A 260 12.95 0.39 -17.24
CA THR A 260 13.25 1.34 -16.16
C THR A 260 14.57 0.97 -15.53
N ARG A 261 15.51 1.90 -15.54
CA ARG A 261 16.74 1.78 -14.79
C ARG A 261 16.49 2.11 -13.34
N VAL A 262 16.84 1.18 -12.45
CA VAL A 262 16.80 1.37 -11.00
C VAL A 262 18.22 1.49 -10.49
N THR A 263 18.57 2.64 -9.94
CA THR A 263 19.85 2.90 -9.32
C THR A 263 19.72 2.88 -7.81
N VAL A 264 20.57 2.13 -7.13
CA VAL A 264 20.65 2.06 -5.66
C VAL A 264 21.50 3.23 -5.17
N ALA A 265 20.87 4.40 -4.99
CA ALA A 265 21.58 5.63 -4.61
C ALA A 265 22.10 5.60 -3.15
N LYS A 266 21.40 4.89 -2.26
CA LYS A 266 21.77 4.68 -0.87
C LYS A 266 21.36 3.28 -0.44
N ASN A 267 22.21 2.58 0.29
CA ASN A 267 21.91 1.27 0.84
C ASN A 267 22.68 1.06 2.14
N ARG A 268 21.96 1.04 3.27
CA ARG A 268 22.54 0.70 4.59
C ARG A 268 22.64 -0.80 4.84
N PHE A 269 22.07 -1.61 3.95
CA PHE A 269 21.98 -3.06 4.07
C PHE A 269 22.88 -3.79 3.08
N GLY A 270 23.53 -3.05 2.16
CA GLY A 270 24.38 -3.58 1.11
C GLY A 270 25.16 -2.46 0.40
N SER A 271 25.70 -2.77 -0.77
CA SER A 271 26.52 -1.82 -1.54
C SER A 271 25.66 -0.80 -2.28
N PRO A 272 25.87 0.51 -2.11
CA PRO A 272 25.26 1.53 -2.96
C PRO A 272 25.95 1.61 -4.33
N GLY A 273 25.37 2.38 -5.26
CA GLY A 273 25.91 2.67 -6.57
C GLY A 273 25.65 1.60 -7.64
N ARG A 274 25.07 0.45 -7.25
CA ARG A 274 24.65 -0.59 -8.20
C ARG A 274 23.36 -0.16 -8.92
N HIS A 275 23.17 -0.69 -10.12
CA HIS A 275 21.95 -0.47 -10.89
C HIS A 275 21.49 -1.74 -11.59
N VAL A 276 20.22 -1.76 -11.98
CA VAL A 276 19.60 -2.81 -12.78
C VAL A 276 18.54 -2.21 -13.69
N ASP A 277 18.39 -2.77 -14.88
CA ASP A 277 17.31 -2.41 -15.78
C ASP A 277 16.16 -3.41 -15.61
N LEU A 278 14.97 -2.90 -15.28
CA LEU A 278 13.75 -3.68 -15.07
C LEU A 278 12.82 -3.50 -16.27
N GLU A 279 12.18 -4.59 -16.67
CA GLU A 279 11.07 -4.56 -17.62
C GLU A 279 9.75 -4.50 -16.84
N ILE A 280 8.99 -3.43 -17.05
CA ILE A 280 7.68 -3.22 -16.47
C ILE A 280 6.66 -3.30 -17.59
N HIS A 281 5.94 -4.42 -17.67
CA HIS A 281 4.88 -4.60 -18.64
C HIS A 281 3.57 -4.01 -18.11
N TYR A 282 2.82 -3.34 -19.00
CA TYR A 282 1.48 -2.86 -18.69
C TYR A 282 0.50 -4.02 -18.80
N VAL A 283 -0.40 -4.09 -17.84
CA VAL A 283 -1.47 -5.10 -17.88
C VAL A 283 -2.56 -4.58 -18.81
N ASP A 284 -2.90 -5.36 -19.84
CA ASP A 284 -4.01 -5.02 -20.70
C ASP A 284 -5.32 -5.00 -19.89
N PRO A 285 -6.10 -3.93 -19.93
CA PRO A 285 -7.40 -3.87 -19.30
C PRO A 285 -8.36 -4.99 -19.78
N GLY A 286 -8.14 -5.54 -20.97
CA GLY A 286 -8.89 -6.68 -21.51
C GLY A 286 -8.49 -8.05 -20.93
N ASP A 287 -7.28 -8.16 -20.39
CA ASP A 287 -6.72 -9.43 -19.88
C ASP A 287 -6.95 -9.64 -18.38
N ARG A 288 -7.97 -8.99 -17.82
CA ARG A 288 -8.32 -9.01 -16.40
C ARG A 288 -8.61 -10.42 -15.88
N THR A 289 -9.06 -11.32 -16.74
CA THR A 289 -9.37 -12.69 -16.39
C THR A 289 -8.11 -13.52 -16.14
N LEU A 290 -7.02 -13.26 -16.85
CA LEU A 290 -5.76 -13.99 -16.69
C LEU A 290 -4.99 -13.57 -15.43
N ALA A 291 -5.09 -12.30 -14.99
CA ALA A 291 -4.47 -11.85 -13.76
C ALA A 291 -5.05 -12.58 -12.54
N ILE A 292 -6.36 -12.79 -12.51
CA ILE A 292 -7.03 -13.49 -11.40
C ILE A 292 -6.66 -14.98 -11.38
N HIS A 293 -6.50 -15.63 -12.55
CA HIS A 293 -6.13 -17.05 -12.63
C HIS A 293 -4.65 -17.34 -12.40
N ARG A 294 -3.74 -16.40 -12.64
CA ARG A 294 -2.29 -16.59 -12.37
C ARG A 294 -1.95 -16.69 -10.89
N PHE A 295 -2.86 -16.29 -10.01
CA PHE A 295 -2.70 -16.37 -8.56
C PHE A 295 -3.46 -17.52 -7.90
N ALA A 296 -4.18 -18.33 -8.68
CA ALA A 296 -4.61 -19.64 -8.21
C ALA A 296 -3.35 -20.49 -7.97
N ARG A 297 -3.10 -20.86 -6.72
CA ARG A 297 -2.00 -21.75 -6.33
C ARG A 297 -2.05 -22.99 -7.23
N PRO A 298 -0.92 -23.44 -7.80
CA PRO A 298 -0.89 -24.78 -8.38
C PRO A 298 -1.22 -25.78 -7.28
N GLU A 299 -2.22 -26.62 -7.53
CA GLU A 299 -2.54 -27.75 -6.67
C GLU A 299 -1.27 -28.58 -6.49
N ALA A 300 -0.92 -28.89 -5.25
CA ALA A 300 0.19 -29.79 -4.94
C ALA A 300 -0.10 -31.14 -5.61
N PRO A 301 0.87 -31.76 -6.30
CA PRO A 301 0.67 -33.09 -6.85
C PRO A 301 0.47 -34.06 -5.71
N THR A 302 -0.59 -34.89 -5.84
CA THR A 302 -0.92 -36.02 -4.97
C THR A 302 0.16 -37.08 -4.99
#